data_fc4771a6abd44d5bc7e1a81dcb9bf29a
#
_entry.id   fc4771a6abd44d5bc7e1a81dcb9bf29a
#
_cell.length_a   1.000
_cell.length_b   1.000
_cell.length_c   1.000
_cell.angle_alpha   90.00
_cell.angle_beta   90.00
_cell.angle_gamma   90.00
#
_symmetry.space_group_name_H-M   'P 1'
#
loop_
_entity.id
_entity.type
_entity.pdbx_description
1 polymer ?
#
loop_
_entity_poly.entity_id
_entity_poly.type
_entity_poly.pdbx_seq_one_letter_code
_entity_poly.pdbx_strand_id
1 'polypeptide(L)'
;LKYDKYVFVGFNVLNKVEKEFFQKLQKAGKAMFYWDYDLFYTQRISKHEAGEFIKRNLIDFPNELPESYFDIFRKPKKIRYISASTENAQARFLPEWVKATQTHTTQIVSEKENAIVLCNEALLLPVLHSIPQDVQNVNITMGFPLAQTPVYSFINAAMELQTNGYRPDTGRF
;
A
#
# COMPACT_ATOMS: atom_id res chain seq x y z
N LEU A 1 -1.04 31.82 -12.32
CA LEU A 1 -0.37 30.75 -11.59
C LEU A 1 0.46 31.36 -10.47
N LYS A 2 0.25 30.88 -9.23
CA LYS A 2 0.84 31.46 -8.01
C LYS A 2 2.34 31.18 -7.87
N TYR A 3 2.81 30.04 -8.40
CA TYR A 3 4.19 29.57 -8.25
C TYR A 3 4.94 29.57 -9.57
N ASP A 4 6.27 29.66 -9.49
CA ASP A 4 7.14 29.62 -10.67
C ASP A 4 7.33 28.21 -11.20
N LYS A 5 7.35 27.21 -10.32
CA LYS A 5 7.45 25.81 -10.66
C LYS A 5 6.43 24.95 -9.90
N TYR A 6 5.93 23.92 -10.57
CA TYR A 6 5.03 22.91 -10.05
C TYR A 6 5.69 21.55 -10.25
N VAL A 7 5.85 20.79 -9.19
CA VAL A 7 6.50 19.48 -9.19
C VAL A 7 5.43 18.42 -9.00
N PHE A 8 5.36 17.46 -9.93
CA PHE A 8 4.41 16.34 -9.91
C PHE A 8 5.18 15.06 -9.65
N VAL A 9 4.82 14.33 -8.58
CA VAL A 9 5.53 13.15 -8.10
C VAL A 9 4.56 12.01 -7.87
N GLY A 10 4.90 10.79 -8.31
CA GLY A 10 4.23 9.55 -7.92
C GLY A 10 2.86 9.29 -8.56
N PHE A 11 2.49 10.01 -9.61
CA PHE A 11 1.27 9.73 -10.37
C PHE A 11 1.44 8.49 -11.25
N ASN A 12 0.34 7.77 -11.50
CA ASN A 12 0.31 6.64 -12.42
C ASN A 12 -0.80 6.81 -13.45
N VAL A 13 -2.06 6.66 -13.05
CA VAL A 13 -3.21 6.90 -13.92
C VAL A 13 -3.58 8.37 -13.88
N LEU A 14 -3.62 9.00 -15.05
CA LEU A 14 -4.04 10.40 -15.18
C LEU A 14 -5.42 10.47 -15.81
N ASN A 15 -6.33 11.19 -15.20
CA ASN A 15 -7.60 11.52 -15.82
C ASN A 15 -7.42 12.65 -16.87
N LYS A 16 -8.48 12.92 -17.64
CA LYS A 16 -8.44 13.90 -18.71
C LYS A 16 -8.12 15.31 -18.21
N VAL A 17 -8.70 15.71 -17.08
CA VAL A 17 -8.51 17.04 -16.49
C VAL A 17 -7.08 17.23 -16.01
N GLU A 18 -6.52 16.20 -15.34
CA GLU A 18 -5.11 16.22 -14.90
C GLU A 18 -4.16 16.31 -16.09
N LYS A 19 -4.39 15.55 -17.16
CA LYS A 19 -3.58 15.65 -18.39
C LYS A 19 -3.61 17.04 -18.99
N GLU A 20 -4.78 17.63 -19.15
CA GLU A 20 -4.92 18.98 -19.69
C GLU A 20 -4.23 20.03 -18.80
N PHE A 21 -4.35 19.86 -17.49
CA PHE A 21 -3.67 20.74 -16.52
C PHE A 21 -2.16 20.62 -16.61
N PHE A 22 -1.62 19.40 -16.64
CA PHE A 22 -0.18 19.12 -16.78
C PHE A 22 0.35 19.69 -18.11
N GLN A 23 -0.36 19.49 -19.22
CA GLN A 23 0.01 20.04 -20.53
C GLN A 23 0.07 21.57 -20.54
N LYS A 24 -0.89 22.25 -19.87
CA LYS A 24 -0.89 23.70 -19.76
C LYS A 24 0.33 24.20 -18.99
N LEU A 25 0.67 23.55 -17.88
CA LEU A 25 1.83 23.92 -17.08
C LEU A 25 3.15 23.61 -17.78
N GLN A 26 3.22 22.49 -18.51
CA GLN A 26 4.37 22.10 -19.31
C GLN A 26 4.63 23.11 -20.43
N LYS A 27 3.59 23.50 -21.18
CA LYS A 27 3.69 24.53 -22.23
C LYS A 27 4.11 25.90 -21.68
N ALA A 28 3.75 26.20 -20.43
CA ALA A 28 4.19 27.41 -19.74
C ALA A 28 5.62 27.30 -19.16
N GLY A 29 6.32 26.18 -19.34
CA GLY A 29 7.64 25.94 -18.78
C GLY A 29 7.68 25.85 -17.26
N LYS A 30 6.53 25.56 -16.63
CA LYS A 30 6.36 25.57 -15.16
C LYS A 30 6.17 24.20 -14.53
N ALA A 31 6.14 23.11 -15.30
CA ALA A 31 5.96 21.75 -14.80
C ALA A 31 7.28 20.98 -14.75
N MET A 32 7.44 20.17 -13.72
CA MET A 32 8.50 19.16 -13.58
C MET A 32 7.85 17.85 -13.17
N PHE A 33 8.25 16.73 -13.80
CA PHE A 33 7.63 15.42 -13.60
C PHE A 33 8.62 14.41 -13.06
N TYR A 34 8.24 13.72 -12.00
CA TYR A 34 8.99 12.65 -11.36
C TYR A 34 8.10 11.42 -11.26
N TRP A 35 8.31 10.49 -12.22
CA TRP A 35 7.59 9.24 -12.29
C TRP A 35 8.37 8.16 -11.56
N ASP A 36 7.67 7.35 -10.78
CA ASP A 36 8.24 6.15 -10.16
C ASP A 36 7.82 4.92 -10.98
N TYR A 37 8.81 4.20 -11.51
CA TYR A 37 8.62 3.02 -12.34
C TYR A 37 9.86 2.15 -12.33
N ASP A 38 9.80 0.98 -12.93
CA ASP A 38 10.98 0.18 -13.22
C ASP A 38 11.03 -0.17 -14.70
N LEU A 39 12.22 -0.15 -15.27
CA LEU A 39 12.47 -0.46 -16.68
C LEU A 39 11.98 -1.87 -17.07
N PHE A 40 11.96 -2.81 -16.12
CA PHE A 40 11.40 -4.13 -16.34
C PHE A 40 9.96 -4.07 -16.84
N TYR A 41 9.13 -3.17 -16.29
CA TYR A 41 7.72 -3.02 -16.66
C TYR A 41 7.48 -2.11 -17.86
N THR A 42 8.42 -1.18 -18.15
CA THR A 42 8.25 -0.15 -19.18
C THR A 42 8.94 -0.49 -20.50
N GLN A 43 9.87 -1.44 -20.50
CA GLN A 43 10.55 -1.84 -21.73
C GLN A 43 9.57 -2.41 -22.77
N ARG A 44 9.90 -2.18 -24.06
CA ARG A 44 9.05 -2.55 -25.20
C ARG A 44 8.71 -4.05 -25.27
N ILE A 45 9.57 -4.91 -24.72
CA ILE A 45 9.41 -6.36 -24.69
C ILE A 45 8.43 -6.80 -23.58
N SER A 46 8.31 -6.01 -22.52
CA SER A 46 7.40 -6.30 -21.42
C SER A 46 5.96 -5.93 -21.78
N LYS A 47 5.10 -6.94 -21.87
CA LYS A 47 3.64 -6.75 -22.03
C LYS A 47 2.92 -6.64 -20.69
N HIS A 48 3.63 -6.34 -19.61
CA HIS A 48 3.07 -6.29 -18.27
C HIS A 48 2.17 -5.06 -18.08
N GLU A 49 0.97 -5.25 -17.55
CA GLU A 49 -0.03 -4.20 -17.35
C GLU A 49 0.47 -3.04 -16.45
N ALA A 50 1.30 -3.35 -15.45
CA ALA A 50 1.84 -2.37 -14.52
C ALA A 50 2.59 -1.20 -15.20
N GLY A 51 3.13 -1.42 -16.40
CA GLY A 51 3.85 -0.39 -17.16
C GLY A 51 2.99 0.39 -18.14
N GLU A 52 1.72 0.05 -18.34
CA GLU A 52 0.94 0.57 -19.46
C GLU A 52 0.71 2.09 -19.38
N PHE A 53 0.27 2.57 -18.23
CA PHE A 53 0.01 4.01 -18.03
C PHE A 53 1.29 4.81 -17.99
N ILE A 54 2.30 4.33 -17.30
CA ILE A 54 3.61 4.99 -17.19
C ILE A 54 4.27 5.14 -18.56
N LYS A 55 4.23 4.13 -19.43
CA LYS A 55 4.76 4.24 -20.80
C LYS A 55 4.16 5.42 -21.56
N ARG A 56 2.86 5.61 -21.45
CA ARG A 56 2.15 6.74 -22.10
C ARG A 56 2.54 8.08 -21.45
N ASN A 57 2.58 8.10 -20.12
CA ASN A 57 2.91 9.31 -19.38
C ASN A 57 4.34 9.78 -19.66
N LEU A 58 5.31 8.87 -19.76
CA LEU A 58 6.71 9.20 -20.08
C LEU A 58 6.88 9.82 -21.47
N ILE A 59 6.00 9.47 -22.43
CA ILE A 59 5.98 10.09 -23.76
C ILE A 59 5.44 11.52 -23.68
N ASP A 60 4.31 11.70 -22.97
CA ASP A 60 3.63 12.99 -22.89
C ASP A 60 4.36 13.95 -21.93
N PHE A 61 4.93 13.43 -20.85
CA PHE A 61 5.54 14.15 -19.75
C PHE A 61 6.85 13.47 -19.34
N PRO A 62 7.99 13.78 -19.99
CA PRO A 62 9.27 13.16 -19.69
C PRO A 62 9.67 13.29 -18.23
N ASN A 63 10.33 12.24 -17.69
CA ASN A 63 10.84 12.25 -16.32
C ASN A 63 12.08 13.14 -16.22
N GLU A 64 12.20 13.89 -15.12
CA GLU A 64 13.40 14.71 -14.84
C GLU A 64 14.59 13.86 -14.41
N LEU A 65 14.36 12.66 -13.88
CA LEU A 65 15.43 11.74 -13.48
C LEU A 65 15.86 10.84 -14.66
N PRO A 66 17.16 10.54 -14.76
CA PRO A 66 17.68 9.64 -15.79
C PRO A 66 17.21 8.19 -15.57
N GLU A 67 17.06 7.44 -16.66
CA GLU A 67 16.59 6.04 -16.65
C GLU A 67 17.43 5.10 -15.79
N SER A 68 18.71 5.42 -15.55
CA SER A 68 19.60 4.62 -14.71
C SER A 68 19.11 4.44 -13.27
N TYR A 69 18.22 5.31 -12.78
CA TYR A 69 17.62 5.18 -11.45
C TYR A 69 16.52 4.10 -11.39
N PHE A 70 16.02 3.65 -12.51
CA PHE A 70 14.81 2.85 -12.63
C PHE A 70 15.05 1.39 -13.06
N ASP A 71 16.26 0.86 -12.92
CA ASP A 71 16.60 -0.56 -13.17
C ASP A 71 16.95 -1.27 -11.85
N ILE A 72 15.97 -1.33 -10.95
CA ILE A 72 16.15 -1.93 -9.61
C ILE A 72 15.60 -3.36 -9.58
N PHE A 73 14.52 -3.64 -10.32
CA PHE A 73 13.83 -4.93 -10.27
C PHE A 73 14.74 -6.11 -10.63
N ARG A 74 15.66 -5.93 -11.55
CA ARG A 74 16.61 -6.96 -11.99
C ARG A 74 17.79 -7.18 -11.05
N LYS A 75 18.00 -6.29 -10.08
CA LYS A 75 19.08 -6.44 -9.10
C LYS A 75 18.83 -7.65 -8.21
N PRO A 76 19.88 -8.38 -7.79
CA PRO A 76 19.75 -9.51 -6.90
C PRO A 76 19.01 -9.12 -5.60
N LYS A 77 18.09 -9.97 -5.16
CA LYS A 77 17.32 -9.78 -3.93
C LYS A 77 17.50 -10.99 -3.02
N LYS A 78 17.54 -10.77 -1.72
CA LYS A 78 17.47 -11.86 -0.74
C LYS A 78 16.00 -12.23 -0.55
N ILE A 79 15.60 -13.39 -1.07
CA ILE A 79 14.21 -13.89 -0.96
C ILE A 79 14.23 -15.13 -0.07
N ARG A 80 13.34 -15.14 0.91
CA ARG A 80 13.10 -16.30 1.78
C ARG A 80 11.64 -16.69 1.68
N TYR A 81 11.40 -17.95 1.32
CA TYR A 81 10.05 -18.53 1.29
C TYR A 81 9.79 -19.28 2.60
N ILE A 82 8.63 -19.04 3.19
CA ILE A 82 8.19 -19.70 4.41
C ILE A 82 6.83 -20.29 4.15
N SER A 83 6.72 -21.63 4.32
CA SER A 83 5.47 -22.35 4.23
C SER A 83 4.90 -22.56 5.63
N ALA A 84 3.62 -22.32 5.80
CA ALA A 84 2.89 -22.60 7.03
C ALA A 84 1.56 -23.30 6.72
N SER A 85 1.05 -24.09 7.64
CA SER A 85 -0.16 -24.90 7.44
C SER A 85 -1.44 -24.08 7.35
N THR A 86 -1.46 -22.86 7.89
CA THR A 86 -2.60 -21.94 7.87
C THR A 86 -2.14 -20.49 7.72
N GLU A 87 -3.03 -19.61 7.26
CA GLU A 87 -2.77 -18.18 7.19
C GLU A 87 -2.46 -17.58 8.57
N ASN A 88 -3.14 -18.03 9.61
CA ASN A 88 -2.86 -17.63 10.99
C ASN A 88 -1.46 -18.04 11.46
N ALA A 89 -0.99 -19.22 11.04
CA ALA A 89 0.37 -19.65 11.33
C ALA A 89 1.41 -18.78 10.60
N GLN A 90 1.11 -18.31 9.40
CA GLN A 90 1.94 -17.33 8.70
C GLN A 90 2.05 -16.01 9.49
N ALA A 91 0.93 -15.48 9.98
CA ALA A 91 0.93 -14.25 10.79
C ALA A 91 1.76 -14.42 12.08
N ARG A 92 1.66 -15.57 12.74
CA ARG A 92 2.42 -15.89 13.97
C ARG A 92 3.93 -16.03 13.75
N PHE A 93 4.39 -16.21 12.53
CA PHE A 93 5.80 -16.26 12.21
C PHE A 93 6.45 -14.86 12.17
N LEU A 94 5.65 -13.79 12.13
CA LEU A 94 6.12 -12.42 12.01
C LEU A 94 7.15 -12.01 13.08
N PRO A 95 7.00 -12.36 14.38
CA PRO A 95 8.00 -12.01 15.40
C PRO A 95 9.40 -12.58 15.10
N GLU A 96 9.47 -13.79 14.57
CA GLU A 96 10.75 -14.41 14.21
C GLU A 96 11.40 -13.71 13.03
N TRP A 97 10.59 -13.31 12.04
CA TRP A 97 11.08 -12.53 10.91
C TRP A 97 11.61 -11.16 11.35
N VAL A 98 10.90 -10.45 12.21
CA VAL A 98 11.33 -9.15 12.75
C VAL A 98 12.65 -9.28 13.51
N LYS A 99 12.76 -10.27 14.39
CA LYS A 99 14.00 -10.55 15.12
C LYS A 99 15.16 -10.88 14.19
N ALA A 100 14.94 -11.70 13.17
CA ALA A 100 15.97 -12.07 12.20
C ALA A 100 16.47 -10.86 11.39
N THR A 101 15.62 -9.90 11.09
CA THR A 101 16.04 -8.66 10.39
C THR A 101 16.85 -7.74 11.29
N GLN A 102 16.58 -7.70 12.58
CA GLN A 102 17.34 -6.91 13.54
C GLN A 102 18.74 -7.46 13.85
N THR A 103 18.90 -8.80 13.88
CA THR A 103 20.18 -9.45 14.22
C THR A 103 21.22 -9.45 13.10
N HIS A 104 20.81 -9.25 11.86
CA HIS A 104 21.72 -9.28 10.71
C HIS A 104 22.29 -7.92 10.28
N THR A 105 21.91 -6.85 10.96
CA THR A 105 22.41 -5.51 10.67
C THR A 105 22.99 -4.91 11.95
N THR A 106 24.26 -4.52 11.92
CA THR A 106 24.92 -3.71 12.95
C THR A 106 24.33 -2.28 13.05
N GLN A 107 23.46 -1.93 12.13
CA GLN A 107 22.65 -0.71 12.15
C GLN A 107 21.25 -1.06 12.63
N ILE A 108 20.71 -0.27 13.53
CA ILE A 108 19.29 -0.31 13.92
C ILE A 108 18.50 -0.04 12.64
N VAL A 109 17.95 -1.12 12.04
CA VAL A 109 17.07 -0.97 10.86
C VAL A 109 15.87 -0.16 11.33
N SER A 110 15.71 1.02 10.76
CA SER A 110 14.58 1.88 11.07
C SER A 110 13.27 1.15 10.83
N GLU A 111 12.33 1.22 11.75
CA GLU A 111 10.97 0.65 11.57
C GLU A 111 10.32 1.09 10.25
N LYS A 112 10.68 2.28 9.76
CA LYS A 112 10.21 2.85 8.48
C LYS A 112 10.71 2.11 7.24
N GLU A 113 11.74 1.28 7.36
CA GLU A 113 12.30 0.50 6.25
C GLU A 113 11.65 -0.88 6.12
N ASN A 114 10.79 -1.26 7.06
CA ASN A 114 10.08 -2.54 7.05
C ASN A 114 8.64 -2.35 6.60
N ALA A 115 8.17 -3.22 5.71
CA ALA A 115 6.79 -3.24 5.26
C ALA A 115 6.22 -4.66 5.32
N ILE A 116 4.99 -4.77 5.83
CA ILE A 116 4.22 -6.01 5.82
C ILE A 116 3.09 -5.82 4.82
N VAL A 117 3.08 -6.64 3.78
CA VAL A 117 2.05 -6.58 2.73
C VAL A 117 1.12 -7.78 2.89
N LEU A 118 -0.17 -7.52 3.07
CA LEU A 118 -1.20 -8.54 3.22
C LEU A 118 -1.91 -8.77 1.87
N CYS A 119 -1.83 -9.98 1.34
CA CYS A 119 -2.62 -10.38 0.17
C CYS A 119 -4.08 -10.69 0.55
N ASN A 120 -4.32 -11.06 1.82
CA ASN A 120 -5.64 -11.24 2.41
C ASN A 120 -5.83 -10.24 3.55
N GLU A 121 -6.69 -9.25 3.34
CA GLU A 121 -6.94 -8.17 4.31
C GLU A 121 -7.54 -8.66 5.63
N ALA A 122 -8.22 -9.83 5.63
CA ALA A 122 -8.76 -10.44 6.84
C ALA A 122 -7.67 -10.82 7.88
N LEU A 123 -6.42 -10.92 7.44
CA LEU A 123 -5.27 -11.18 8.32
C LEU A 123 -4.77 -9.95 9.09
N LEU A 124 -5.35 -8.77 8.89
CA LEU A 124 -4.90 -7.55 9.56
C LEU A 124 -4.84 -7.72 11.08
N LEU A 125 -5.91 -8.18 11.72
CA LEU A 125 -5.93 -8.39 13.17
C LEU A 125 -4.96 -9.46 13.66
N PRO A 126 -4.90 -10.68 13.06
CA PRO A 126 -3.87 -11.66 13.39
C PRO A 126 -2.45 -11.14 13.29
N VAL A 127 -2.15 -10.34 12.27
CA VAL A 127 -0.83 -9.73 12.08
C VAL A 127 -0.55 -8.69 13.16
N LEU A 128 -1.48 -7.78 13.45
CA LEU A 128 -1.32 -6.78 14.50
C LEU A 128 -1.06 -7.41 15.88
N HIS A 129 -1.79 -8.48 16.22
CA HIS A 129 -1.57 -9.23 17.46
C HIS A 129 -0.25 -10.00 17.49
N SER A 130 0.38 -10.21 16.34
CA SER A 130 1.67 -10.91 16.23
C SER A 130 2.86 -9.96 16.15
N ILE A 131 2.65 -8.64 16.10
CA ILE A 131 3.74 -7.67 16.14
C ILE A 131 4.42 -7.73 17.51
N PRO A 132 5.76 -7.84 17.56
CA PRO A 132 6.51 -7.81 18.83
C PRO A 132 6.28 -6.52 19.61
N GLN A 133 6.28 -6.60 20.95
CA GLN A 133 6.01 -5.46 21.83
C GLN A 133 7.12 -4.39 21.82
N ASP A 134 8.30 -4.73 21.35
CA ASP A 134 9.43 -3.82 21.18
C ASP A 134 9.31 -2.93 19.94
N VAL A 135 8.39 -3.24 19.02
CA VAL A 135 8.04 -2.37 17.89
C VAL A 135 7.15 -1.23 18.38
N GLN A 136 7.69 -0.02 18.37
CA GLN A 136 7.01 1.15 18.94
C GLN A 136 6.06 1.84 17.95
N ASN A 137 6.37 1.79 16.66
CA ASN A 137 5.63 2.54 15.65
C ASN A 137 5.12 1.61 14.54
N VAL A 138 3.81 1.58 14.37
CA VAL A 138 3.16 0.84 13.29
C VAL A 138 2.23 1.78 12.53
N ASN A 139 2.41 1.86 11.21
CA ASN A 139 1.50 2.58 10.35
C ASN A 139 0.62 1.60 9.58
N ILE A 140 -0.70 1.76 9.67
CA ILE A 140 -1.68 0.92 8.98
C ILE A 140 -2.31 1.76 7.88
N THR A 141 -2.12 1.34 6.63
CA THR A 141 -2.70 2.02 5.45
C THR A 141 -3.96 1.35 4.94
N MET A 142 -4.33 0.21 5.53
CA MET A 142 -5.54 -0.55 5.17
C MET A 142 -6.77 0.00 5.91
N GLY A 143 -7.93 -0.01 5.24
CA GLY A 143 -9.21 0.24 5.88
C GLY A 143 -9.64 -0.94 6.76
N PHE A 144 -10.38 -0.66 7.84
CA PHE A 144 -11.02 -1.70 8.64
C PHE A 144 -12.52 -1.71 8.36
N PRO A 145 -13.13 -2.85 7.99
CA PRO A 145 -14.56 -2.91 7.67
C PRO A 145 -15.42 -2.51 8.86
N LEU A 146 -16.26 -1.50 8.69
CA LEU A 146 -17.17 -1.00 9.75
C LEU A 146 -18.04 -2.12 10.33
N ALA A 147 -18.49 -3.05 9.48
CA ALA A 147 -19.31 -4.21 9.88
C ALA A 147 -18.63 -5.13 10.91
N GLN A 148 -17.31 -5.08 11.05
CA GLN A 148 -16.56 -5.88 12.02
C GLN A 148 -16.29 -5.11 13.34
N THR A 149 -16.80 -3.90 13.47
CA THR A 149 -16.61 -3.10 14.69
C THR A 149 -17.68 -3.39 15.75
N PRO A 150 -17.33 -3.27 17.05
CA PRO A 150 -18.30 -3.38 18.12
C PRO A 150 -19.43 -2.34 18.02
N VAL A 151 -19.13 -1.14 17.49
CA VAL A 151 -20.12 -0.07 17.27
C VAL A 151 -21.18 -0.51 16.27
N TYR A 152 -20.80 -1.14 15.17
CA TYR A 152 -21.75 -1.68 14.19
C TYR A 152 -22.66 -2.76 14.83
N SER A 153 -22.06 -3.69 15.57
CA SER A 153 -22.83 -4.74 16.26
C SER A 153 -23.83 -4.16 17.26
N PHE A 154 -23.43 -3.12 18.00
CA PHE A 154 -24.32 -2.41 18.92
C PHE A 154 -25.47 -1.73 18.18
N ILE A 155 -25.19 -1.00 17.11
CA ILE A 155 -26.23 -0.32 16.31
C ILE A 155 -27.19 -1.34 15.71
N ASN A 156 -26.66 -2.44 15.16
CA ASN A 156 -27.47 -3.50 14.55
C ASN A 156 -28.41 -4.15 15.58
N ALA A 157 -27.88 -4.47 16.77
CA ALA A 157 -28.69 -5.01 17.85
C ALA A 157 -29.79 -4.02 18.32
N ALA A 158 -29.47 -2.72 18.39
CA ALA A 158 -30.45 -1.70 18.71
C ALA A 158 -31.54 -1.56 17.63
N MET A 159 -31.18 -1.67 16.36
CA MET A 159 -32.13 -1.68 15.24
C MET A 159 -33.06 -2.93 15.29
N GLU A 160 -32.47 -4.10 15.55
CA GLU A 160 -33.22 -5.34 15.69
C GLU A 160 -34.22 -5.28 16.88
N LEU A 161 -33.80 -4.71 18.00
CA LEU A 161 -34.66 -4.48 19.14
C LEU A 161 -35.85 -3.55 18.78
N GLN A 162 -35.59 -2.50 18.02
CA GLN A 162 -36.63 -1.56 17.58
C GLN A 162 -37.64 -2.20 16.59
N THR A 163 -37.15 -3.06 15.71
CA THR A 163 -37.98 -3.66 14.65
C THR A 163 -38.71 -4.90 15.11
N ASN A 164 -38.06 -5.75 15.88
CA ASN A 164 -38.63 -7.06 16.28
C ASN A 164 -39.16 -7.09 17.73
N GLY A 165 -38.81 -6.08 18.54
CA GLY A 165 -39.10 -6.04 19.96
C GLY A 165 -38.32 -7.10 20.76
N TYR A 166 -38.29 -6.92 22.07
CA TYR A 166 -37.68 -7.89 22.97
C TYR A 166 -38.68 -9.03 23.29
N ARG A 167 -38.22 -10.27 23.09
CA ARG A 167 -38.97 -11.48 23.42
C ARG A 167 -38.29 -12.21 24.57
N PRO A 168 -38.74 -12.00 25.83
CA PRO A 168 -38.04 -12.55 27.01
C PRO A 168 -38.11 -14.08 27.11
N ASP A 169 -39.10 -14.71 26.50
CA ASP A 169 -39.28 -16.16 26.45
C ASP A 169 -38.27 -16.90 25.59
N THR A 170 -37.70 -16.25 24.57
CA THR A 170 -36.70 -16.83 23.67
C THR A 170 -35.29 -16.32 23.94
N GLY A 171 -35.12 -15.31 24.77
CA GLY A 171 -33.84 -14.66 25.03
C GLY A 171 -33.19 -14.05 23.78
N ARG A 172 -33.95 -13.84 22.71
CA ARG A 172 -33.53 -13.21 21.46
C ARG A 172 -34.20 -11.84 21.30
N PHE A 173 -33.40 -10.93 20.74
CA PHE A 173 -33.90 -9.64 20.29
C PHE A 173 -34.62 -9.80 18.97
#